data_64efdecb7fc60ca9c2fcf2b062203be4
#
_entry.id   64efdecb7fc60ca9c2fcf2b062203be4
#
_cell.length_a   1.000
_cell.length_b   1.000
_cell.length_c   1.000
_cell.angle_alpha   90.00
_cell.angle_beta   90.00
_cell.angle_gamma   90.00
#
_symmetry.space_group_name_H-M   'P 1'
#
loop_
_entity.id
_entity.type
_entity.pdbx_description
1 polymer ?
#
loop_
_entity_poly.entity_id
_entity_poly.type
_entity_poly.pdbx_seq_one_letter_code
_entity_poly.pdbx_strand_id
1 'polypeptide(L)'
;CDTSSVSAEKGLIIRGKPLLDITHILPEEVFFLLLTGRLPNEAELSELNNEFSSYLNIPEYVWKVLSEMPNDAHPMTMFNTGILAMQGESIFRKRYDEGMPKTEFWEAILEDGIRLLAKLPALGAGIYRMRFDKGDRIEPDPQKDWSGNFVHMTGLPDDSGDFHKLMQLYFMLHCDHEGGNVSAFASHTVASALSDPYYSVCAGLNGLAGPLHGLANQECLKFVLSVRDKFNGLPTEK
;
A
#
# COMPACT_ATOMS: atom_id res chain seq x y z
N CYS A 1 -17.12 11.33 1.14
CA CYS A 1 -16.08 11.20 0.12
C CYS A 1 -16.69 10.65 -1.15
N ASP A 2 -16.42 11.24 -2.30
CA ASP A 2 -17.09 10.85 -3.56
C ASP A 2 -16.34 9.75 -4.32
N THR A 3 -15.27 9.19 -3.71
CA THR A 3 -14.43 8.17 -4.36
C THR A 3 -15.06 6.79 -4.33
N SER A 4 -15.71 6.43 -3.23
CA SER A 4 -16.33 5.12 -3.08
C SER A 4 -17.49 5.14 -2.10
N SER A 5 -18.33 4.10 -2.17
CA SER A 5 -19.44 3.86 -1.26
C SER A 5 -19.64 2.37 -1.02
N VAL A 6 -20.17 2.01 0.16
CA VAL A 6 -20.47 0.63 0.54
C VAL A 6 -21.92 0.52 0.97
N SER A 7 -22.63 -0.48 0.46
CA SER A 7 -23.96 -0.84 0.95
C SER A 7 -24.10 -2.35 1.14
N ALA A 8 -25.02 -2.78 1.99
CA ALA A 8 -25.28 -4.20 2.23
C ALA A 8 -25.77 -4.94 0.97
N GLU A 9 -26.48 -4.25 0.07
CA GLU A 9 -27.05 -4.85 -1.12
C GLU A 9 -26.09 -4.85 -2.31
N LYS A 10 -25.26 -3.78 -2.45
CA LYS A 10 -24.44 -3.56 -3.65
C LYS A 10 -22.96 -3.82 -3.41
N GLY A 11 -22.54 -3.98 -2.14
CA GLY A 11 -21.13 -4.08 -1.78
C GLY A 11 -20.38 -2.76 -2.00
N LEU A 12 -19.08 -2.88 -2.29
CA LEU A 12 -18.19 -1.75 -2.56
C LEU A 12 -18.33 -1.29 -4.01
N ILE A 13 -18.49 0.02 -4.17
CA ILE A 13 -18.52 0.72 -5.47
C ILE A 13 -17.41 1.77 -5.46
N ILE A 14 -16.47 1.70 -6.39
CA ILE A 14 -15.34 2.62 -6.54
C ILE A 14 -15.58 3.48 -7.79
N ARG A 15 -15.67 4.80 -7.62
CA ARG A 15 -15.93 5.76 -8.71
C ARG A 15 -17.09 5.30 -9.63
N GLY A 16 -18.18 4.81 -9.03
CA GLY A 16 -19.36 4.34 -9.74
C GLY A 16 -19.25 2.93 -10.35
N LYS A 17 -18.14 2.24 -10.19
CA LYS A 17 -17.92 0.87 -10.69
C LYS A 17 -18.06 -0.13 -9.54
N PRO A 18 -18.96 -1.12 -9.63
CA PRO A 18 -19.01 -2.23 -8.67
C PRO A 18 -17.65 -2.94 -8.58
N LEU A 19 -17.23 -3.29 -7.38
CA LEU A 19 -15.92 -3.94 -7.15
C LEU A 19 -15.75 -5.18 -8.03
N LEU A 20 -16.78 -6.02 -8.16
CA LEU A 20 -16.71 -7.26 -8.94
C LEU A 20 -16.46 -7.02 -10.43
N ASP A 21 -16.84 -5.86 -10.96
CA ASP A 21 -16.65 -5.52 -12.37
C ASP A 21 -15.19 -5.08 -12.67
N ILE A 22 -14.41 -4.76 -11.64
CA ILE A 22 -13.06 -4.24 -11.76
C ILE A 22 -11.98 -5.11 -11.09
N THR A 23 -12.29 -6.33 -10.67
CA THR A 23 -11.32 -7.25 -10.03
C THR A 23 -10.16 -7.66 -10.93
N HIS A 24 -10.26 -7.40 -12.22
CA HIS A 24 -9.26 -7.76 -13.24
C HIS A 24 -8.24 -6.65 -13.53
N ILE A 25 -8.46 -5.42 -13.00
CA ILE A 25 -7.55 -4.29 -13.23
C ILE A 25 -6.38 -4.28 -12.22
N LEU A 26 -5.33 -3.57 -12.56
CA LEU A 26 -4.15 -3.43 -11.72
C LEU A 26 -4.37 -2.40 -10.58
N PRO A 27 -3.67 -2.51 -9.44
CA PRO A 27 -3.69 -1.49 -8.39
C PRO A 27 -3.37 -0.08 -8.91
N GLU A 28 -2.44 0.05 -9.87
CA GLU A 28 -2.08 1.30 -10.51
C GLU A 28 -3.26 1.91 -11.29
N GLU A 29 -4.07 1.08 -11.94
CA GLU A 29 -5.29 1.51 -12.63
C GLU A 29 -6.36 1.98 -11.64
N VAL A 30 -6.46 1.33 -10.46
CA VAL A 30 -7.36 1.80 -9.39
C VAL A 30 -6.88 3.14 -8.84
N PHE A 31 -5.58 3.32 -8.63
CA PHE A 31 -5.01 4.60 -8.21
C PHE A 31 -5.38 5.72 -9.21
N PHE A 32 -5.20 5.47 -10.51
CA PHE A 32 -5.59 6.42 -11.55
C PHE A 32 -7.11 6.69 -11.55
N LEU A 33 -7.92 5.63 -11.42
CA LEU A 33 -9.38 5.74 -11.33
C LEU A 33 -9.82 6.60 -10.15
N LEU A 34 -9.23 6.40 -8.98
CA LEU A 34 -9.54 7.18 -7.77
C LEU A 34 -9.26 8.68 -7.96
N LEU A 35 -8.16 9.02 -8.61
CA LEU A 35 -7.77 10.40 -8.86
C LEU A 35 -8.61 11.08 -9.94
N THR A 36 -8.84 10.39 -11.06
CA THR A 36 -9.41 11.00 -12.28
C THR A 36 -10.89 10.70 -12.49
N GLY A 37 -11.45 9.68 -11.84
CA GLY A 37 -12.83 9.19 -12.04
C GLY A 37 -13.01 8.28 -13.27
N ARG A 38 -11.95 7.95 -14.00
CA ARG A 38 -11.95 7.05 -15.15
C ARG A 38 -10.75 6.11 -15.14
N LEU A 39 -10.80 5.04 -15.90
CA LEU A 39 -9.64 4.17 -16.11
C LEU A 39 -8.62 4.84 -17.06
N PRO A 40 -7.31 4.56 -16.89
CA PRO A 40 -6.29 5.02 -17.81
C PRO A 40 -6.41 4.32 -19.17
N ASN A 41 -5.96 4.98 -20.22
CA ASN A 41 -5.60 4.28 -21.45
C ASN A 41 -4.18 3.68 -21.34
N GLU A 42 -3.74 2.90 -22.34
CA GLU A 42 -2.43 2.23 -22.33
C GLU A 42 -1.26 3.21 -22.18
N ALA A 43 -1.33 4.38 -22.81
CA ALA A 43 -0.28 5.39 -22.74
C ALA A 43 -0.21 6.01 -21.33
N GLU A 44 -1.35 6.35 -20.75
CA GLU A 44 -1.45 6.91 -19.40
C GLU A 44 -0.99 5.90 -18.32
N LEU A 45 -1.34 4.63 -18.49
CA LEU A 45 -0.87 3.57 -17.58
C LEU A 45 0.65 3.38 -17.70
N SER A 46 1.17 3.40 -18.93
CA SER A 46 2.62 3.32 -19.16
C SER A 46 3.37 4.51 -18.55
N GLU A 47 2.82 5.72 -18.68
CA GLU A 47 3.41 6.92 -18.06
C GLU A 47 3.41 6.82 -16.52
N LEU A 48 2.30 6.40 -15.91
CA LEU A 48 2.22 6.19 -14.47
C LEU A 48 3.21 5.12 -13.97
N ASN A 49 3.35 4.01 -14.70
CA ASN A 49 4.31 2.96 -14.35
C ASN A 49 5.76 3.44 -14.48
N ASN A 50 6.07 4.25 -15.48
CA ASN A 50 7.38 4.88 -15.63
C ASN A 50 7.68 5.84 -14.48
N GLU A 51 6.67 6.61 -14.05
CA GLU A 51 6.79 7.49 -12.90
C GLU A 51 7.07 6.70 -11.62
N PHE A 52 6.31 5.64 -11.33
CA PHE A 52 6.59 4.75 -10.19
C PHE A 52 7.99 4.16 -10.27
N SER A 53 8.42 3.70 -11.45
CA SER A 53 9.75 3.12 -11.65
C SER A 53 10.90 4.10 -11.37
N SER A 54 10.63 5.40 -11.44
CA SER A 54 11.62 6.45 -11.14
C SER A 54 11.92 6.62 -9.65
N TYR A 55 11.06 6.09 -8.75
CA TYR A 55 11.14 6.33 -7.30
C TYR A 55 11.19 5.06 -6.45
N LEU A 56 11.64 3.93 -6.98
CA LEU A 56 11.60 2.63 -6.29
C LEU A 56 12.52 2.53 -5.07
N ASN A 57 13.56 3.33 -5.00
CA ASN A 57 14.63 3.16 -4.01
C ASN A 57 14.28 3.76 -2.66
N ILE A 58 14.50 2.99 -1.60
CA ILE A 58 14.42 3.42 -0.21
C ILE A 58 15.78 3.97 0.24
N PRO A 59 15.85 5.16 0.84
CA PRO A 59 17.11 5.70 1.36
C PRO A 59 17.75 4.78 2.41
N GLU A 60 19.07 4.63 2.36
CA GLU A 60 19.78 3.71 3.26
C GLU A 60 19.64 4.06 4.75
N TYR A 61 19.43 5.33 5.10
CA TYR A 61 19.19 5.70 6.49
C TYR A 61 17.88 5.11 7.06
N VAL A 62 16.87 4.85 6.21
CA VAL A 62 15.62 4.20 6.62
C VAL A 62 15.90 2.77 7.07
N TRP A 63 16.70 2.04 6.30
CA TRP A 63 17.11 0.67 6.63
C TRP A 63 17.93 0.61 7.92
N LYS A 64 18.78 1.61 8.15
CA LYS A 64 19.53 1.73 9.42
C LYS A 64 18.59 1.93 10.61
N VAL A 65 17.58 2.80 10.47
CA VAL A 65 16.57 2.99 11.52
C VAL A 65 15.82 1.68 11.82
N LEU A 66 15.42 0.96 10.78
CA LEU A 66 14.69 -0.30 10.93
C LEU A 66 15.55 -1.42 11.52
N SER A 67 16.85 -1.46 11.21
CA SER A 67 17.78 -2.47 11.76
C SER A 67 18.06 -2.30 13.25
N GLU A 68 17.87 -1.10 13.80
CA GLU A 68 18.01 -0.83 15.24
C GLU A 68 16.73 -1.16 16.04
N MET A 69 15.64 -1.52 15.36
CA MET A 69 14.42 -1.94 16.02
C MET A 69 14.54 -3.38 16.59
N PRO A 70 13.79 -3.72 17.64
CA PRO A 70 13.75 -5.11 18.14
C PRO A 70 13.44 -6.12 17.03
N ASN A 71 14.15 -7.25 17.02
CA ASN A 71 13.99 -8.30 16.02
C ASN A 71 12.57 -8.90 15.99
N ASP A 72 11.79 -8.75 17.06
CA ASP A 72 10.41 -9.19 17.18
C ASP A 72 9.39 -8.06 16.99
N ALA A 73 9.84 -6.86 16.58
CA ALA A 73 8.96 -5.74 16.33
C ALA A 73 7.85 -6.13 15.34
N HIS A 74 6.63 -5.67 15.59
CA HIS A 74 5.51 -5.95 14.69
C HIS A 74 5.74 -5.33 13.32
N PRO A 75 5.51 -6.05 12.20
CA PRO A 75 5.77 -5.53 10.84
C PRO A 75 5.09 -4.19 10.55
N MET A 76 3.87 -3.97 11.06
CA MET A 76 3.18 -2.68 10.91
C MET A 76 3.90 -1.54 11.63
N THR A 77 4.52 -1.81 12.79
CA THR A 77 5.35 -0.82 13.49
C THR A 77 6.57 -0.47 12.66
N MET A 78 7.26 -1.47 12.11
CA MET A 78 8.41 -1.25 11.23
C MET A 78 8.01 -0.48 9.97
N PHE A 79 6.90 -0.85 9.34
CA PHE A 79 6.40 -0.22 8.12
C PHE A 79 6.07 1.26 8.34
N ASN A 80 5.33 1.57 9.41
CA ASN A 80 4.99 2.94 9.78
C ASN A 80 6.23 3.76 10.13
N THR A 81 7.19 3.17 10.86
CA THR A 81 8.47 3.82 11.19
C THR A 81 9.27 4.12 9.92
N GLY A 82 9.32 3.19 8.97
CA GLY A 82 10.01 3.39 7.69
C GLY A 82 9.41 4.54 6.88
N ILE A 83 8.07 4.62 6.80
CA ILE A 83 7.40 5.73 6.11
C ILE A 83 7.68 7.05 6.83
N LEU A 84 7.54 7.09 8.15
CA LEU A 84 7.79 8.31 8.93
C LEU A 84 9.25 8.77 8.83
N ALA A 85 10.19 7.84 8.76
CA ALA A 85 11.60 8.18 8.56
C ALA A 85 11.87 8.88 7.23
N MET A 86 11.05 8.61 6.20
CA MET A 86 11.15 9.27 4.88
C MET A 86 10.46 10.65 4.83
N GLN A 87 9.81 11.11 5.89
CA GLN A 87 9.05 12.38 5.88
C GLN A 87 9.88 13.59 5.43
N GLY A 88 11.18 13.61 5.75
CA GLY A 88 12.08 14.68 5.29
C GLY A 88 12.24 14.80 3.78
N GLU A 89 11.75 13.82 3.00
CA GLU A 89 11.72 13.88 1.53
C GLU A 89 10.47 14.59 0.99
N SER A 90 9.52 15.02 1.85
CA SER A 90 8.26 15.63 1.41
C SER A 90 8.48 16.89 0.56
N ILE A 91 8.01 16.82 -0.67
CA ILE A 91 7.98 17.95 -1.62
C ILE A 91 6.96 18.99 -1.16
N PHE A 92 5.79 18.51 -0.67
CA PHE A 92 4.76 19.40 -0.15
C PHE A 92 5.31 20.26 0.99
N ARG A 93 5.99 19.64 1.99
CA ARG A 93 6.54 20.37 3.13
C ARG A 93 7.56 21.41 2.68
N LYS A 94 8.49 21.02 1.82
CA LYS A 94 9.52 21.91 1.29
C LYS A 94 8.91 23.10 0.54
N ARG A 95 8.04 22.85 -0.43
CA ARG A 95 7.41 23.92 -1.22
C ARG A 95 6.49 24.82 -0.38
N TYR A 96 5.82 24.23 0.64
CA TYR A 96 5.03 25.00 1.59
C TYR A 96 5.87 26.01 2.36
N ASP A 97 7.03 25.60 2.88
CA ASP A 97 7.97 26.49 3.60
C ASP A 97 8.58 27.57 2.70
N GLU A 98 8.69 27.29 1.41
CA GLU A 98 9.11 28.25 0.38
C GLU A 98 8.00 29.22 -0.06
N GLY A 99 6.78 29.09 0.47
CA GLY A 99 5.65 29.99 0.19
C GLY A 99 4.79 29.57 -1.00
N MET A 100 4.67 28.28 -1.28
CA MET A 100 3.84 27.74 -2.36
C MET A 100 2.39 28.25 -2.26
N PRO A 101 1.79 28.73 -3.37
CA PRO A 101 0.39 29.17 -3.38
C PRO A 101 -0.56 27.99 -3.18
N LYS A 102 -1.70 28.23 -2.52
CA LYS A 102 -2.70 27.18 -2.22
C LYS A 102 -3.21 26.44 -3.46
N THR A 103 -3.23 27.09 -4.60
CA THR A 103 -3.65 26.50 -5.88
C THR A 103 -2.75 25.37 -6.37
N GLU A 104 -1.52 25.30 -5.86
CA GLU A 104 -0.51 24.30 -6.23
C GLU A 104 -0.36 23.17 -5.17
N PHE A 105 -1.07 23.23 -4.04
CA PHE A 105 -0.96 22.24 -2.97
C PHE A 105 -1.22 20.82 -3.46
N TRP A 106 -2.22 20.64 -4.32
CA TRP A 106 -2.59 19.34 -4.84
C TRP A 106 -1.48 18.70 -5.69
N GLU A 107 -0.71 19.50 -6.45
CA GLU A 107 0.40 19.02 -7.26
C GLU A 107 1.50 18.44 -6.39
N ALA A 108 1.93 19.18 -5.37
CA ALA A 108 2.97 18.74 -4.45
C ALA A 108 2.53 17.54 -3.61
N ILE A 109 1.25 17.48 -3.21
CA ILE A 109 0.68 16.30 -2.50
C ILE A 109 0.61 15.09 -3.42
N LEU A 110 0.23 15.26 -4.68
CA LEU A 110 0.22 14.18 -5.66
C LEU A 110 1.62 13.63 -5.92
N GLU A 111 2.60 14.51 -6.07
CA GLU A 111 4.00 14.12 -6.23
C GLU A 111 4.51 13.32 -5.04
N ASP A 112 4.28 13.78 -3.81
CA ASP A 112 4.60 13.02 -2.59
C ASP A 112 3.89 11.67 -2.56
N GLY A 113 2.61 11.63 -2.95
CA GLY A 113 1.81 10.40 -3.00
C GLY A 113 2.40 9.37 -3.97
N ILE A 114 2.76 9.79 -5.18
CA ILE A 114 3.38 8.91 -6.19
C ILE A 114 4.73 8.40 -5.68
N ARG A 115 5.59 9.28 -5.17
CA ARG A 115 6.92 8.92 -4.64
C ARG A 115 6.83 7.96 -3.47
N LEU A 116 5.86 8.16 -2.57
CA LEU A 116 5.63 7.28 -1.45
C LEU A 116 5.13 5.92 -1.93
N LEU A 117 4.05 5.88 -2.74
CA LEU A 117 3.49 4.63 -3.27
C LEU A 117 4.52 3.79 -4.02
N ALA A 118 5.37 4.41 -4.82
CA ALA A 118 6.44 3.71 -5.55
C ALA A 118 7.39 2.93 -4.63
N LYS A 119 7.63 3.44 -3.42
CA LYS A 119 8.56 2.85 -2.44
C LYS A 119 7.94 1.76 -1.56
N LEU A 120 6.60 1.72 -1.43
CA LEU A 120 5.94 0.81 -0.48
C LEU A 120 6.21 -0.68 -0.76
N PRO A 121 6.26 -1.18 -2.02
CA PRO A 121 6.63 -2.57 -2.29
C PRO A 121 8.01 -2.92 -1.74
N ALA A 122 9.00 -2.07 -1.97
CA ALA A 122 10.37 -2.27 -1.49
C ALA A 122 10.44 -2.24 0.05
N LEU A 123 9.73 -1.28 0.67
CA LEU A 123 9.68 -1.18 2.12
C LEU A 123 9.02 -2.43 2.73
N GLY A 124 7.87 -2.85 2.21
CA GLY A 124 7.12 -4.01 2.70
C GLY A 124 7.90 -5.32 2.54
N ALA A 125 8.45 -5.57 1.37
CA ALA A 125 9.24 -6.77 1.09
C ALA A 125 10.56 -6.79 1.90
N GLY A 126 11.24 -5.64 2.04
CA GLY A 126 12.45 -5.52 2.84
C GLY A 126 12.20 -5.80 4.32
N ILE A 127 11.09 -5.28 4.88
CA ILE A 127 10.68 -5.57 6.25
C ILE A 127 10.35 -7.06 6.42
N TYR A 128 9.63 -7.66 5.46
CA TYR A 128 9.36 -9.10 5.47
C TYR A 128 10.66 -9.90 5.56
N ARG A 129 11.64 -9.60 4.71
CA ARG A 129 12.93 -10.32 4.70
C ARG A 129 13.70 -10.12 6.00
N MET A 130 13.76 -8.90 6.49
CA MET A 130 14.42 -8.55 7.75
C MET A 130 13.74 -9.24 8.95
N ARG A 131 12.41 -9.15 9.05
CA ARG A 131 11.64 -9.65 10.20
C ARG A 131 11.63 -11.18 10.30
N PHE A 132 11.67 -11.87 9.16
CA PHE A 132 11.57 -13.33 9.07
C PHE A 132 12.89 -14.01 8.64
N ASP A 133 13.99 -13.30 8.75
CA ASP A 133 15.35 -13.79 8.46
C ASP A 133 15.45 -14.48 7.08
N LYS A 134 15.00 -13.77 6.03
CA LYS A 134 14.99 -14.27 4.64
C LYS A 134 16.25 -13.86 3.86
N GLY A 135 17.30 -13.43 4.55
CA GLY A 135 18.54 -12.95 3.95
C GLY A 135 18.46 -11.48 3.51
N ASP A 136 19.42 -11.06 2.70
CA ASP A 136 19.56 -9.68 2.26
C ASP A 136 18.35 -9.18 1.47
N ARG A 137 18.15 -7.86 1.47
CA ARG A 137 17.14 -7.20 0.62
C ARG A 137 17.41 -7.51 -0.84
N ILE A 138 16.33 -7.63 -1.61
CA ILE A 138 16.38 -7.76 -3.06
C ILE A 138 16.05 -6.39 -3.66
N GLU A 139 16.88 -5.95 -4.60
CA GLU A 139 16.67 -4.68 -5.29
C GLU A 139 15.43 -4.73 -6.18
N PRO A 140 14.71 -3.61 -6.31
CA PRO A 140 13.55 -3.55 -7.20
C PRO A 140 13.96 -3.70 -8.67
N ASP A 141 13.08 -4.31 -9.46
CA ASP A 141 13.22 -4.47 -10.90
C ASP A 141 12.32 -3.45 -11.62
N PRO A 142 12.88 -2.43 -12.30
CA PRO A 142 12.09 -1.39 -12.96
C PRO A 142 11.25 -1.90 -14.15
N GLN A 143 11.42 -3.16 -14.56
CA GLN A 143 10.61 -3.78 -15.61
C GLN A 143 9.32 -4.42 -15.09
N LYS A 144 9.14 -4.50 -13.77
CA LYS A 144 7.98 -5.10 -13.15
C LYS A 144 6.95 -4.03 -12.75
N ASP A 145 5.66 -4.41 -12.82
CA ASP A 145 4.60 -3.61 -12.24
C ASP A 145 4.73 -3.53 -10.70
N TRP A 146 3.94 -2.73 -10.09
CA TRP A 146 3.98 -2.46 -8.64
C TRP A 146 3.84 -3.73 -7.80
N SER A 147 2.88 -4.61 -8.15
CA SER A 147 2.65 -5.89 -7.47
C SER A 147 3.76 -6.90 -7.74
N GLY A 148 4.23 -6.98 -8.99
CA GLY A 148 5.33 -7.85 -9.40
C GLY A 148 6.65 -7.49 -8.72
N ASN A 149 6.89 -6.21 -8.47
CA ASN A 149 8.04 -5.76 -7.69
C ASN A 149 7.95 -6.23 -6.24
N PHE A 150 6.78 -6.13 -5.60
CA PHE A 150 6.60 -6.67 -4.26
C PHE A 150 6.93 -8.17 -4.21
N VAL A 151 6.35 -8.97 -5.11
CA VAL A 151 6.58 -10.42 -5.19
C VAL A 151 8.07 -10.73 -5.42
N HIS A 152 8.69 -10.09 -6.40
CA HIS A 152 10.11 -10.23 -6.71
C HIS A 152 10.98 -9.97 -5.46
N MET A 153 10.75 -8.87 -4.78
CA MET A 153 11.55 -8.47 -3.61
C MET A 153 11.29 -9.30 -2.36
N THR A 154 10.17 -10.06 -2.26
CA THR A 154 10.01 -11.04 -1.19
C THR A 154 11.00 -12.21 -1.31
N GLY A 155 11.43 -12.53 -2.54
CA GLY A 155 12.28 -13.69 -2.85
C GLY A 155 11.57 -15.02 -2.69
N LEU A 156 10.23 -15.03 -2.65
CA LEU A 156 9.43 -16.26 -2.66
C LEU A 156 9.34 -16.81 -4.10
N PRO A 157 9.38 -18.15 -4.29
CA PRO A 157 9.25 -18.75 -5.62
C PRO A 157 7.87 -18.44 -6.22
N ASP A 158 7.85 -18.12 -7.51
CA ASP A 158 6.61 -17.85 -8.28
C ASP A 158 6.77 -18.33 -9.74
N ASP A 159 7.17 -19.57 -9.94
CA ASP A 159 7.42 -20.15 -11.27
C ASP A 159 6.17 -20.20 -12.14
N SER A 160 4.98 -20.28 -11.54
CA SER A 160 3.69 -20.27 -12.23
C SER A 160 3.14 -18.87 -12.51
N GLY A 161 3.65 -17.84 -11.83
CA GLY A 161 3.10 -16.48 -11.82
C GLY A 161 1.79 -16.34 -11.04
N ASP A 162 1.39 -17.37 -10.27
CA ASP A 162 0.13 -17.34 -9.52
C ASP A 162 0.22 -16.45 -8.28
N PHE A 163 1.40 -16.39 -7.64
CA PHE A 163 1.62 -15.49 -6.51
C PHE A 163 1.55 -14.03 -6.95
N HIS A 164 2.12 -13.69 -8.09
CA HIS A 164 2.00 -12.34 -8.67
C HIS A 164 0.53 -11.97 -8.94
N LYS A 165 -0.24 -12.84 -9.61
CA LYS A 165 -1.67 -12.63 -9.86
C LYS A 165 -2.47 -12.48 -8.57
N LEU A 166 -2.17 -13.33 -7.57
CA LEU A 166 -2.80 -13.24 -6.26
C LEU A 166 -2.52 -11.88 -5.60
N MET A 167 -1.29 -11.40 -5.66
CA MET A 167 -0.93 -10.10 -5.07
C MET A 167 -1.53 -8.93 -5.83
N GLN A 168 -1.63 -8.98 -7.16
CA GLN A 168 -2.36 -7.99 -7.95
C GLN A 168 -3.82 -7.88 -7.48
N LEU A 169 -4.51 -9.02 -7.40
CA LEU A 169 -5.90 -9.07 -6.92
C LEU A 169 -6.01 -8.59 -5.46
N TYR A 170 -5.12 -9.05 -4.59
CA TYR A 170 -5.13 -8.67 -3.18
C TYR A 170 -4.96 -7.16 -2.98
N PHE A 171 -3.97 -6.56 -3.62
CA PHE A 171 -3.74 -5.12 -3.54
C PHE A 171 -4.87 -4.33 -4.16
N MET A 172 -5.39 -4.75 -5.32
CA MET A 172 -6.54 -4.13 -5.96
C MET A 172 -7.77 -4.12 -5.03
N LEU A 173 -8.08 -5.23 -4.36
CA LEU A 173 -9.21 -5.34 -3.44
C LEU A 173 -9.07 -4.46 -2.19
N HIS A 174 -7.86 -4.04 -1.84
CA HIS A 174 -7.56 -3.23 -0.66
C HIS A 174 -7.22 -1.76 -0.98
N CYS A 175 -7.36 -1.31 -2.24
CA CYS A 175 -7.01 0.05 -2.64
C CYS A 175 -7.91 1.12 -2.00
N ASP A 176 -9.19 0.82 -1.80
CA ASP A 176 -10.15 1.77 -1.23
C ASP A 176 -11.34 1.05 -0.58
N HIS A 177 -11.88 1.61 0.48
CA HIS A 177 -13.08 1.12 1.15
C HIS A 177 -13.78 2.26 1.86
N GLU A 178 -14.35 3.18 1.10
CA GLU A 178 -15.08 4.38 1.52
C GLU A 178 -14.39 5.23 2.62
N GLY A 179 -14.81 6.46 2.85
CA GLY A 179 -14.14 7.40 3.77
C GLY A 179 -14.45 7.20 5.26
N GLY A 180 -15.40 6.33 5.62
CA GLY A 180 -15.83 6.12 7.00
C GLY A 180 -14.99 5.11 7.79
N ASN A 181 -14.09 4.38 7.16
CA ASN A 181 -13.19 3.48 7.88
C ASN A 181 -12.11 4.25 8.67
N VAL A 182 -11.58 3.62 9.72
CA VAL A 182 -10.64 4.28 10.66
C VAL A 182 -9.39 4.82 9.96
N SER A 183 -8.81 4.09 9.02
CA SER A 183 -7.59 4.51 8.32
C SER A 183 -7.83 5.74 7.47
N ALA A 184 -8.88 5.73 6.64
CA ALA A 184 -9.23 6.86 5.80
C ALA A 184 -9.59 8.09 6.65
N PHE A 185 -10.39 7.90 7.69
CA PHE A 185 -10.78 8.98 8.60
C PHE A 185 -9.58 9.61 9.30
N ALA A 186 -8.67 8.80 9.85
CA ALA A 186 -7.46 9.29 10.51
C ALA A 186 -6.53 10.02 9.53
N SER A 187 -6.32 9.46 8.34
CA SER A 187 -5.52 10.10 7.29
C SER A 187 -6.10 11.46 6.87
N HIS A 188 -7.41 11.52 6.62
CA HIS A 188 -8.08 12.78 6.25
C HIS A 188 -8.04 13.81 7.38
N THR A 189 -8.21 13.37 8.64
CA THR A 189 -8.15 14.27 9.80
C THR A 189 -6.77 14.91 9.92
N VAL A 190 -5.71 14.13 9.79
CA VAL A 190 -4.33 14.66 9.85
C VAL A 190 -4.03 15.52 8.63
N ALA A 191 -4.43 15.12 7.43
CA ALA A 191 -4.25 15.90 6.21
C ALA A 191 -4.98 17.26 6.27
N SER A 192 -6.12 17.35 6.97
CA SER A 192 -6.88 18.60 7.12
C SER A 192 -6.11 19.71 7.84
N ALA A 193 -5.08 19.35 8.60
CA ALA A 193 -4.16 20.27 9.25
C ALA A 193 -2.99 20.70 8.34
N LEU A 194 -3.02 20.35 7.03
CA LEU A 194 -1.92 20.52 6.07
C LEU A 194 -0.66 19.74 6.47
N SER A 195 -0.81 18.64 7.19
CA SER A 195 0.25 17.64 7.31
C SER A 195 0.51 16.99 5.95
N ASP A 196 1.77 16.73 5.66
CA ASP A 196 2.16 16.11 4.40
C ASP A 196 1.65 14.65 4.28
N PRO A 197 1.74 14.03 3.09
CA PRO A 197 1.28 12.66 2.88
C PRO A 197 1.94 11.62 3.79
N TYR A 198 3.21 11.79 4.18
CA TYR A 198 3.90 10.86 5.06
C TYR A 198 3.26 10.80 6.45
N TYR A 199 3.02 11.94 7.08
CA TYR A 199 2.31 12.02 8.36
C TYR A 199 0.87 11.52 8.25
N SER A 200 0.18 11.88 7.16
CA SER A 200 -1.23 11.52 6.96
C SER A 200 -1.40 10.01 6.77
N VAL A 201 -0.55 9.38 5.97
CA VAL A 201 -0.55 7.92 5.76
C VAL A 201 -0.15 7.20 7.04
N CYS A 202 0.85 7.68 7.78
CA CYS A 202 1.22 7.11 9.07
C CYS A 202 0.08 7.13 10.09
N ALA A 203 -0.73 8.19 10.11
CA ALA A 203 -1.92 8.24 10.96
C ALA A 203 -2.93 7.16 10.57
N GLY A 204 -3.18 6.95 9.29
CA GLY A 204 -4.03 5.86 8.77
C GLY A 204 -3.49 4.49 9.12
N LEU A 205 -2.19 4.26 8.98
CA LEU A 205 -1.55 3.00 9.32
C LEU A 205 -1.61 2.66 10.80
N ASN A 206 -1.56 3.65 11.69
CA ASN A 206 -1.79 3.44 13.12
C ASN A 206 -3.22 2.94 13.39
N GLY A 207 -4.21 3.46 12.67
CA GLY A 207 -5.58 2.94 12.70
C GLY A 207 -5.68 1.53 12.12
N LEU A 208 -4.98 1.29 10.99
CA LEU A 208 -4.97 -0.01 10.30
C LEU A 208 -4.39 -1.13 11.17
N ALA A 209 -3.44 -0.82 12.05
CA ALA A 209 -2.84 -1.78 12.98
C ALA A 209 -3.80 -2.25 14.09
N GLY A 210 -5.01 -1.69 14.19
CA GLY A 210 -5.99 -2.08 15.20
C GLY A 210 -6.63 -3.45 14.91
N PRO A 211 -6.90 -4.28 15.95
CA PRO A 211 -7.45 -5.64 15.77
C PRO A 211 -8.88 -5.66 15.21
N LEU A 212 -9.62 -4.57 15.33
CA LEU A 212 -10.97 -4.43 14.76
C LEU A 212 -10.95 -3.77 13.36
N HIS A 213 -9.79 -3.62 12.75
CA HIS A 213 -9.61 -3.06 11.41
C HIS A 213 -8.66 -3.93 10.59
N GLY A 214 -7.54 -3.42 10.09
CA GLY A 214 -6.64 -4.17 9.20
C GLY A 214 -6.01 -5.42 9.82
N LEU A 215 -5.71 -5.41 11.11
CA LEU A 215 -5.19 -6.58 11.82
C LEU A 215 -6.19 -7.75 11.86
N ALA A 216 -7.47 -7.53 11.55
CA ALA A 216 -8.48 -8.58 11.42
C ALA A 216 -8.08 -9.66 10.38
N ASN A 217 -7.35 -9.27 9.32
CA ASN A 217 -6.80 -10.24 8.34
C ASN A 217 -5.84 -11.23 8.99
N GLN A 218 -4.97 -10.77 9.89
CA GLN A 218 -4.07 -11.64 10.64
C GLN A 218 -4.83 -12.59 11.57
N GLU A 219 -5.85 -12.10 12.24
CA GLU A 219 -6.69 -12.92 13.13
C GLU A 219 -7.49 -13.96 12.32
N CYS A 220 -8.01 -13.59 11.16
CA CYS A 220 -8.65 -14.52 10.23
C CYS A 220 -7.67 -15.62 9.78
N LEU A 221 -6.44 -15.25 9.39
CA LEU A 221 -5.42 -16.23 9.02
C LEU A 221 -5.11 -17.20 10.17
N LYS A 222 -4.92 -16.71 11.38
CA LYS A 222 -4.72 -17.55 12.58
C LYS A 222 -5.87 -18.53 12.78
N PHE A 223 -7.11 -18.05 12.60
CA PHE A 223 -8.30 -18.90 12.70
C PHE A 223 -8.27 -20.01 11.64
N VAL A 224 -8.04 -19.68 10.37
CA VAL A 224 -7.96 -20.64 9.25
C VAL A 224 -6.88 -21.69 9.53
N LEU A 225 -5.68 -21.26 9.96
CA LEU A 225 -4.59 -22.17 10.31
C LEU A 225 -4.97 -23.09 11.48
N SER A 226 -5.65 -22.57 12.50
CA SER A 226 -6.12 -23.39 13.64
C SER A 226 -7.14 -24.45 13.22
N VAL A 227 -8.01 -24.15 12.25
CA VAL A 227 -8.97 -25.09 11.67
C VAL A 227 -8.22 -26.16 10.88
N ARG A 228 -7.30 -25.76 9.99
CA ARG A 228 -6.46 -26.70 9.23
C ARG A 228 -5.74 -27.70 10.14
N ASP A 229 -5.15 -27.21 11.22
CA ASP A 229 -4.37 -28.05 12.15
C ASP A 229 -5.27 -29.04 12.91
N LYS A 230 -6.52 -28.65 13.26
CA LYS A 230 -7.51 -29.55 13.85
C LYS A 230 -7.94 -30.68 12.93
N PHE A 231 -7.94 -30.46 11.63
CA PHE A 231 -8.35 -31.45 10.63
C PHE A 231 -7.16 -32.18 9.98
N ASN A 232 -5.92 -31.96 10.47
CA ASN A 232 -4.68 -32.56 9.93
C ASN A 232 -4.47 -32.25 8.43
N GLY A 233 -4.88 -31.09 7.98
CA GLY A 233 -4.74 -30.62 6.61
C GLY A 233 -5.97 -29.90 6.06
N LEU A 234 -5.98 -29.66 4.75
CA LEU A 234 -7.14 -29.08 4.10
C LEU A 234 -8.28 -30.10 4.05
N PRO A 235 -9.52 -29.72 4.41
CA PRO A 235 -10.67 -30.62 4.25
C PRO A 235 -10.81 -30.98 2.77
N THR A 236 -10.75 -32.25 2.46
CA THR A 236 -11.12 -32.77 1.14
C THR A 236 -12.63 -32.73 1.03
N GLU A 237 -13.14 -32.20 -0.08
CA GLU A 237 -14.55 -32.33 -0.42
C GLU A 237 -14.94 -33.80 -0.34
N LYS A 238 -15.97 -34.11 0.44
CA LYS A 238 -16.65 -35.38 0.44
C LYS A 238 -18.03 -35.20 -0.16
#